data_2269a2987efac8b562a31daf7dfbc3d2
#
_entry.id   2269a2987efac8b562a31daf7dfbc3d2
#
_cell.length_a   1.000
_cell.length_b   1.000
_cell.length_c   1.000
_cell.angle_alpha   90.00
_cell.angle_beta   90.00
_cell.angle_gamma   90.00
#
_symmetry.space_group_name_H-M   'P 1'
#
loop_
_entity.id
_entity.type
_entity.pdbx_description
1 polymer ?
#
loop_
_entity_poly.entity_id
_entity_poly.type
_entity_poly.pdbx_seq_one_letter_code
_entity_poly.pdbx_strand_id
1 'polypeptide(L)'
;NLNGWRFNEHRQYAFLRHYEKELLLIVVNFDSIGVDVAVNLPAHAFDFLQVASGEYVATELWSKTKTNIDLQPDKAVRLQVGANGGVVMKMKVTVSENHKTMENIILNEHHKEEFPPAHTAEHLLNQTMMRIFGCERSFNAHIERKKSKMSFHLSHKPSRQEEKEIEQTMNRLIEEDLPVEFEFVDRNNLPEGVSPDRLPEDASETIRLVRIGDYDVCPCIGKHVRSTSQIGRFELLGTNWDEENKVFRVRFKVVQ
;
A
#
# COMPACT_ATOMS: atom_id res chain seq x y z
N ASN A 1 -31.56 -13.09 -6.60
CA ASN A 1 -32.58 -12.01 -6.50
C ASN A 1 -32.95 -11.81 -5.02
N LEU A 2 -32.19 -10.98 -4.30
CA LEU A 2 -32.40 -10.69 -2.89
C LEU A 2 -33.40 -9.54 -2.78
N ASN A 3 -34.68 -9.80 -2.99
CA ASN A 3 -35.82 -8.89 -2.68
C ASN A 3 -35.58 -7.41 -3.07
N GLY A 4 -35.04 -7.13 -4.26
CA GLY A 4 -34.81 -5.78 -4.76
C GLY A 4 -33.47 -5.14 -4.31
N TRP A 5 -32.75 -5.71 -3.36
CA TRP A 5 -31.44 -5.22 -2.93
C TRP A 5 -30.37 -5.54 -3.96
N ARG A 6 -29.58 -4.53 -4.35
CA ARG A 6 -28.55 -4.62 -5.40
C ARG A 6 -27.27 -3.94 -4.93
N PHE A 7 -26.21 -4.24 -5.63
CA PHE A 7 -24.98 -3.45 -5.66
C PHE A 7 -24.53 -3.36 -7.12
N ASN A 8 -24.39 -2.15 -7.64
CA ASN A 8 -23.92 -1.89 -8.99
C ASN A 8 -22.50 -1.32 -8.93
N GLU A 9 -21.51 -2.10 -9.27
CA GLU A 9 -20.08 -1.77 -9.21
C GLU A 9 -19.69 -0.54 -10.03
N HIS A 10 -20.51 -0.16 -11.02
CA HIS A 10 -20.27 1.04 -11.82
C HIS A 10 -20.88 2.32 -11.23
N ARG A 11 -21.77 2.19 -10.23
CA ARG A 11 -22.53 3.33 -9.68
C ARG A 11 -22.55 3.40 -8.16
N GLN A 12 -22.25 2.31 -7.49
CA GLN A 12 -22.11 2.29 -6.04
C GLN A 12 -20.70 1.91 -5.65
N TYR A 13 -20.24 2.50 -4.56
CA TYR A 13 -18.93 2.18 -3.98
C TYR A 13 -19.08 1.99 -2.48
N ALA A 14 -18.50 0.91 -1.94
CA ALA A 14 -18.52 0.63 -0.51
C ALA A 14 -17.13 0.26 -0.03
N PHE A 15 -16.76 0.77 1.14
CA PHE A 15 -15.49 0.44 1.76
C PHE A 15 -15.56 0.55 3.28
N LEU A 16 -14.60 -0.09 3.96
CA LEU A 16 -14.44 -0.05 5.40
C LEU A 16 -13.24 0.81 5.79
N ARG A 17 -13.38 1.50 6.91
CA ARG A 17 -12.26 2.12 7.62
C ARG A 17 -12.26 1.64 9.07
N HIS A 18 -11.13 1.23 9.56
CA HIS A 18 -10.96 0.75 10.94
C HIS A 18 -9.85 1.53 11.63
N TYR A 19 -10.12 1.98 12.84
CA TYR A 19 -9.12 2.59 13.71
C TYR A 19 -9.44 2.21 15.16
N GLU A 20 -8.52 1.55 15.83
CA GLU A 20 -8.68 1.00 17.19
C GLU A 20 -9.94 0.13 17.31
N LYS A 21 -10.95 0.61 18.05
CA LYS A 21 -12.25 -0.06 18.25
C LYS A 21 -13.39 0.56 17.45
N GLU A 22 -13.07 1.43 16.51
CA GLU A 22 -14.07 2.10 15.67
C GLU A 22 -14.03 1.57 14.24
N LEU A 23 -15.16 1.13 13.73
CA LEU A 23 -15.36 0.71 12.35
C LEU A 23 -16.31 1.67 11.66
N LEU A 24 -15.94 2.14 10.47
CA LEU A 24 -16.80 2.90 9.57
C LEU A 24 -17.11 2.03 8.35
N LEU A 25 -18.38 1.82 8.08
CA LEU A 25 -18.86 1.32 6.79
C LEU A 25 -19.38 2.52 6.00
N ILE A 26 -18.73 2.81 4.89
CA ILE A 26 -19.04 3.91 3.98
C ILE A 26 -19.64 3.33 2.71
N VAL A 27 -20.79 3.82 2.30
CA VAL A 27 -21.43 3.44 1.04
C VAL A 27 -21.82 4.70 0.29
N VAL A 28 -21.41 4.81 -0.97
CA VAL A 28 -21.70 5.95 -1.85
C VAL A 28 -22.49 5.49 -3.05
N ASN A 29 -23.48 6.28 -3.45
CA ASN A 29 -24.30 6.07 -4.63
C ASN A 29 -24.15 7.27 -5.59
N PHE A 30 -23.58 7.02 -6.76
CA PHE A 30 -23.42 8.00 -7.85
C PHE A 30 -24.56 7.95 -8.86
N ASP A 31 -25.63 7.20 -8.56
CA ASP A 31 -26.81 7.17 -9.42
C ASP A 31 -27.75 8.33 -9.09
N SER A 32 -28.48 8.80 -10.09
CA SER A 32 -29.51 9.85 -9.96
C SER A 32 -30.80 9.39 -9.25
N ILE A 33 -30.87 8.12 -8.88
CA ILE A 33 -31.97 7.53 -8.11
C ILE A 33 -31.46 6.93 -6.81
N GLY A 34 -32.31 6.93 -5.77
CA GLY A 34 -32.00 6.22 -4.52
C GLY A 34 -32.00 4.71 -4.73
N VAL A 35 -31.14 4.01 -4.00
CA VAL A 35 -30.94 2.56 -4.13
C VAL A 35 -30.97 1.86 -2.77
N ASP A 36 -31.47 0.62 -2.79
CA ASP A 36 -31.34 -0.32 -1.70
C ASP A 36 -30.13 -1.22 -1.98
N VAL A 37 -29.08 -1.08 -1.20
CA VAL A 37 -27.82 -1.83 -1.41
C VAL A 37 -27.64 -2.93 -0.37
N ALA A 38 -27.05 -4.03 -0.82
CA ALA A 38 -26.60 -5.13 0.02
C ALA A 38 -25.07 -5.22 -0.10
N VAL A 39 -24.36 -4.79 0.95
CA VAL A 39 -22.89 -4.83 1.00
C VAL A 39 -22.46 -6.13 1.65
N ASN A 40 -21.78 -6.98 0.91
CA ASN A 40 -21.22 -8.23 1.43
C ASN A 40 -19.83 -7.99 2.00
N LEU A 41 -19.62 -8.42 3.24
CA LEU A 41 -18.31 -8.35 3.91
C LEU A 41 -17.69 -9.74 3.89
N PRO A 42 -16.64 -9.97 3.11
CA PRO A 42 -16.03 -11.28 3.00
C PRO A 42 -15.33 -11.70 4.30
N ALA A 43 -15.22 -13.00 4.56
CA ALA A 43 -14.65 -13.55 5.79
C ALA A 43 -13.25 -12.99 6.09
N HIS A 44 -12.39 -12.87 5.08
CA HIS A 44 -11.03 -12.34 5.25
C HIS A 44 -10.99 -10.86 5.72
N ALA A 45 -12.06 -10.08 5.51
CA ALA A 45 -12.12 -8.70 6.00
C ALA A 45 -12.23 -8.66 7.54
N PHE A 46 -12.91 -9.63 8.14
CA PHE A 46 -12.99 -9.76 9.60
C PHE A 46 -11.63 -10.12 10.20
N ASP A 47 -10.91 -11.04 9.58
CA ASP A 47 -9.57 -11.44 10.01
C ASP A 47 -8.58 -10.27 9.85
N PHE A 48 -8.58 -9.60 8.71
CA PHE A 48 -7.71 -8.47 8.43
C PHE A 48 -7.96 -7.27 9.36
N LEU A 49 -9.23 -6.94 9.61
CA LEU A 49 -9.62 -5.85 10.48
C LEU A 49 -9.64 -6.25 11.97
N GLN A 50 -9.45 -7.52 12.28
CA GLN A 50 -9.52 -8.08 13.63
C GLN A 50 -10.85 -7.78 14.33
N VAL A 51 -11.94 -7.77 13.57
CA VAL A 51 -13.29 -7.47 14.06
C VAL A 51 -14.04 -8.77 14.33
N ALA A 52 -14.59 -8.91 15.55
CA ALA A 52 -15.43 -10.06 15.86
C ALA A 52 -16.77 -9.98 15.12
N SER A 53 -17.28 -11.14 14.70
CA SER A 53 -18.64 -11.24 14.19
C SER A 53 -19.65 -10.98 15.30
N GLY A 54 -20.77 -10.30 15.01
CA GLY A 54 -21.79 -10.02 16.00
C GLY A 54 -22.70 -8.86 15.63
N GLU A 55 -23.65 -8.55 16.54
CA GLU A 55 -24.52 -7.39 16.42
C GLU A 55 -23.85 -6.16 17.01
N TYR A 56 -23.87 -5.07 16.24
CA TYR A 56 -23.31 -3.79 16.62
C TYR A 56 -24.31 -2.66 16.44
N VAL A 57 -24.34 -1.73 17.39
CA VAL A 57 -25.09 -0.48 17.23
C VAL A 57 -24.29 0.46 16.35
N ALA A 58 -24.75 0.67 15.14
CA ALA A 58 -24.19 1.62 14.19
C ALA A 58 -24.92 2.96 14.28
N THR A 59 -24.17 4.05 14.24
CA THR A 59 -24.70 5.41 14.15
C THR A 59 -24.40 5.96 12.75
N GLU A 60 -25.43 6.33 12.01
CA GLU A 60 -25.29 7.06 10.76
C GLU A 60 -24.82 8.49 11.08
N LEU A 61 -23.67 8.92 10.50
CA LEU A 61 -22.98 10.13 10.98
C LEU A 61 -23.68 11.45 10.61
N TRP A 62 -24.47 11.50 9.54
CA TRP A 62 -25.20 12.71 9.16
C TRP A 62 -26.54 12.83 9.86
N SER A 63 -27.38 11.81 9.76
CA SER A 63 -28.73 11.81 10.37
C SER A 63 -28.70 11.57 11.89
N LYS A 64 -27.58 11.07 12.45
CA LYS A 64 -27.43 10.63 13.84
C LYS A 64 -28.36 9.48 14.25
N THR A 65 -29.02 8.85 13.29
CA THR A 65 -29.85 7.67 13.55
C THR A 65 -29.00 6.48 13.97
N LYS A 66 -29.52 5.68 14.88
CA LYS A 66 -28.92 4.45 15.34
C LYS A 66 -29.67 3.25 14.79
N THR A 67 -28.92 2.25 14.33
CA THR A 67 -29.44 1.01 13.77
C THR A 67 -28.60 -0.16 14.24
N ASN A 68 -29.19 -1.32 14.49
CA ASN A 68 -28.45 -2.53 14.75
C ASN A 68 -28.01 -3.14 13.42
N ILE A 69 -26.72 -3.43 13.33
CA ILE A 69 -26.10 -4.11 12.18
C ILE A 69 -25.50 -5.42 12.67
N ASP A 70 -25.91 -6.52 12.07
CA ASP A 70 -25.34 -7.83 12.30
C ASP A 70 -24.19 -8.04 11.29
N LEU A 71 -22.95 -7.91 11.78
CA LEU A 71 -21.73 -8.15 11.02
C LEU A 71 -21.37 -9.62 11.10
N GLN A 72 -21.59 -10.35 10.02
CA GLN A 72 -21.21 -11.75 9.88
C GLN A 72 -20.45 -11.94 8.58
N PRO A 73 -19.44 -12.85 8.54
CA PRO A 73 -18.81 -13.22 7.29
C PRO A 73 -19.83 -13.64 6.24
N ASP A 74 -19.66 -13.13 5.04
CA ASP A 74 -20.51 -13.44 3.88
C ASP A 74 -22.01 -13.13 4.02
N LYS A 75 -22.40 -12.40 5.06
CA LYS A 75 -23.74 -11.88 5.25
C LYS A 75 -23.82 -10.42 4.84
N ALA A 76 -24.72 -10.11 3.93
CA ALA A 76 -24.88 -8.76 3.43
C ALA A 76 -25.48 -7.79 4.47
N VAL A 77 -24.80 -6.65 4.67
CA VAL A 77 -25.35 -5.48 5.36
C VAL A 77 -26.24 -4.73 4.38
N ARG A 78 -27.48 -4.45 4.78
CA ARG A 78 -28.48 -3.80 3.93
C ARG A 78 -28.65 -2.34 4.32
N LEU A 79 -28.50 -1.44 3.35
CA LEU A 79 -28.56 0.00 3.55
C LEU A 79 -29.36 0.67 2.42
N GLN A 80 -30.06 1.74 2.76
CA GLN A 80 -30.69 2.64 1.79
C GLN A 80 -29.78 3.84 1.55
N VAL A 81 -29.50 4.15 0.31
CA VAL A 81 -28.63 5.25 -0.06
C VAL A 81 -29.34 6.15 -1.07
N GLY A 82 -29.48 7.42 -0.73
CA GLY A 82 -30.15 8.40 -1.59
C GLY A 82 -29.44 8.61 -2.93
N ALA A 83 -30.14 9.25 -3.87
CA ALA A 83 -29.58 9.65 -5.16
C ALA A 83 -28.38 10.58 -4.97
N ASN A 84 -27.28 10.35 -5.71
CA ASN A 84 -26.04 11.12 -5.62
C ASN A 84 -25.60 11.36 -4.17
N GLY A 85 -25.74 10.35 -3.32
CA GLY A 85 -25.57 10.45 -1.89
C GLY A 85 -24.68 9.37 -1.31
N GLY A 86 -24.54 9.38 0.01
CA GLY A 86 -23.78 8.37 0.73
C GLY A 86 -24.33 8.17 2.14
N VAL A 87 -23.88 7.09 2.77
CA VAL A 87 -24.17 6.73 4.15
C VAL A 87 -22.86 6.37 4.84
N VAL A 88 -22.65 6.90 6.04
CA VAL A 88 -21.48 6.59 6.86
C VAL A 88 -21.94 6.00 8.19
N MET A 89 -21.85 4.69 8.31
CA MET A 89 -22.23 3.95 9.51
C MET A 89 -21.01 3.78 10.41
N LYS A 90 -21.02 4.44 11.57
CA LYS A 90 -19.98 4.33 12.60
C LYS A 90 -20.43 3.36 13.70
N MET A 91 -19.58 2.41 14.04
CA MET A 91 -19.83 1.45 15.11
C MET A 91 -18.59 1.19 15.95
N LYS A 92 -18.81 0.89 17.24
CA LYS A 92 -17.74 0.37 18.10
C LYS A 92 -17.74 -1.14 17.99
N VAL A 93 -16.60 -1.70 17.59
CA VAL A 93 -16.44 -3.13 17.37
C VAL A 93 -15.59 -3.76 18.48
N THR A 94 -15.77 -5.06 18.70
CA THR A 94 -14.95 -5.87 19.58
C THR A 94 -13.88 -6.59 18.76
N VAL A 95 -12.69 -6.73 19.35
CA VAL A 95 -11.61 -7.50 18.73
C VAL A 95 -11.96 -8.98 18.80
N SER A 96 -11.73 -9.72 17.71
CA SER A 96 -11.96 -11.17 17.65
C SER A 96 -11.10 -11.91 18.66
N GLU A 97 -11.72 -12.74 19.51
CA GLU A 97 -10.99 -13.55 20.52
C GLU A 97 -10.10 -14.65 19.91
N ASN A 98 -10.32 -14.98 18.63
CA ASN A 98 -9.46 -15.94 17.93
C ASN A 98 -8.00 -15.49 17.79
N HIS A 99 -7.71 -14.21 18.07
CA HIS A 99 -6.34 -13.69 18.07
C HIS A 99 -5.65 -13.82 19.44
N LYS A 100 -6.39 -14.04 20.55
CA LYS A 100 -5.78 -14.25 21.87
C LYS A 100 -4.97 -15.55 21.96
N THR A 101 -5.27 -16.53 21.13
CA THR A 101 -4.54 -17.81 21.09
C THR A 101 -3.29 -17.76 20.22
N MET A 102 -3.10 -16.73 19.41
CA MET A 102 -1.88 -16.51 18.62
C MET A 102 -0.86 -15.58 19.27
N GLU A 103 -1.21 -14.92 20.39
CA GLU A 103 -0.26 -14.08 21.16
C GLU A 103 0.90 -14.85 21.80
N ASN A 104 0.91 -16.18 21.73
CA ASN A 104 2.02 -17.01 22.19
C ASN A 104 2.89 -17.61 21.07
N ILE A 105 2.60 -17.32 19.82
CA ILE A 105 3.58 -17.49 18.75
C ILE A 105 4.28 -16.15 18.64
N ILE A 106 5.43 -16.01 19.29
CA ILE A 106 6.39 -14.94 19.03
C ILE A 106 6.92 -15.18 17.61
N LEU A 107 6.11 -14.88 16.62
CA LEU A 107 6.63 -14.43 15.34
C LEU A 107 7.29 -13.10 15.69
N ASN A 108 8.58 -12.98 15.37
CA ASN A 108 9.27 -11.70 15.44
C ASN A 108 8.44 -10.68 14.63
N GLU A 109 7.54 -9.97 15.30
CA GLU A 109 6.91 -8.80 14.77
C GLU A 109 8.03 -7.81 14.49
N HIS A 110 8.48 -7.79 13.26
CA HIS A 110 9.19 -6.65 12.76
C HIS A 110 8.18 -5.49 12.67
N HIS A 111 7.90 -4.85 13.79
CA HIS A 111 7.39 -3.49 13.83
C HIS A 111 8.50 -2.58 13.30
N LYS A 112 8.83 -2.73 12.02
CA LYS A 112 9.60 -1.72 11.32
C LYS A 112 8.65 -0.57 11.09
N GLU A 113 8.83 0.47 11.90
CA GLU A 113 8.20 1.75 11.62
C GLU A 113 8.61 2.14 10.20
N GLU A 114 7.64 2.12 9.26
CA GLU A 114 7.89 2.53 7.88
C GLU A 114 8.48 3.93 7.89
N PHE A 115 9.63 4.09 7.26
CA PHE A 115 10.27 5.38 7.11
C PHE A 115 10.14 5.86 5.65
N PRO A 116 9.08 6.64 5.33
CA PRO A 116 8.75 7.05 3.97
C PRO A 116 9.92 7.66 3.18
N PRO A 117 10.81 8.49 3.77
CA PRO A 117 11.97 9.00 3.06
C PRO A 117 12.89 7.90 2.51
N ALA A 118 13.24 6.91 3.34
CA ALA A 118 14.11 5.81 2.89
C ALA A 118 13.40 4.87 1.90
N HIS A 119 12.09 4.68 2.03
CA HIS A 119 11.30 3.89 1.09
C HIS A 119 11.22 4.57 -0.28
N THR A 120 11.02 5.89 -0.32
CA THR A 120 11.07 6.62 -1.59
C THR A 120 12.47 6.62 -2.20
N ALA A 121 13.53 6.72 -1.36
CA ALA A 121 14.91 6.56 -1.82
C ALA A 121 15.20 5.16 -2.41
N GLU A 122 14.56 4.11 -1.88
CA GLU A 122 14.63 2.76 -2.46
C GLU A 122 14.15 2.74 -3.91
N HIS A 123 13.00 3.35 -4.20
CA HIS A 123 12.45 3.44 -5.55
C HIS A 123 13.41 4.16 -6.50
N LEU A 124 13.92 5.33 -6.09
CA LEU A 124 14.90 6.08 -6.88
C LEU A 124 16.18 5.27 -7.12
N LEU A 125 16.69 4.58 -6.08
CA LEU A 125 17.91 3.78 -6.19
C LEU A 125 17.71 2.58 -7.13
N ASN A 126 16.54 1.91 -7.07
CA ASN A 126 16.22 0.84 -8.01
C ASN A 126 16.32 1.33 -9.45
N GLN A 127 15.65 2.43 -9.76
CA GLN A 127 15.64 2.97 -11.12
C GLN A 127 17.01 3.51 -11.55
N THR A 128 17.77 4.11 -10.62
CA THR A 128 19.14 4.57 -10.87
C THR A 128 20.05 3.40 -11.24
N MET A 129 19.98 2.30 -10.49
CA MET A 129 20.77 1.09 -10.78
C MET A 129 20.39 0.48 -12.14
N MET A 130 19.12 0.42 -12.45
CA MET A 130 18.65 -0.06 -13.75
C MET A 130 19.18 0.80 -14.90
N ARG A 131 19.20 2.13 -14.75
CA ARG A 131 19.67 3.05 -15.79
C ARG A 131 21.19 3.02 -15.97
N ILE A 132 21.95 2.90 -14.89
CA ILE A 132 23.42 2.90 -14.95
C ILE A 132 23.96 1.53 -15.43
N PHE A 133 23.41 0.43 -14.90
CA PHE A 133 23.95 -0.90 -15.11
C PHE A 133 23.13 -1.81 -16.02
N GLY A 134 21.94 -1.39 -16.45
CA GLY A 134 21.05 -2.23 -17.24
C GLY A 134 20.58 -3.48 -16.49
N CYS A 135 20.62 -3.46 -15.17
CA CYS A 135 20.21 -4.57 -14.32
C CYS A 135 18.70 -4.53 -14.01
N GLU A 136 18.21 -5.60 -13.41
CA GLU A 136 16.87 -5.62 -12.83
C GLU A 136 16.82 -4.87 -11.49
N ARG A 137 15.60 -4.61 -10.98
CA ARG A 137 15.39 -4.08 -9.63
C ARG A 137 15.99 -5.01 -8.58
N SER A 138 16.32 -4.45 -7.44
CA SER A 138 16.85 -5.19 -6.28
C SER A 138 16.01 -6.43 -5.99
N PHE A 139 16.67 -7.57 -5.84
CA PHE A 139 16.01 -8.82 -5.45
C PHE A 139 15.91 -8.97 -3.92
N ASN A 140 16.62 -8.14 -3.16
CA ASN A 140 16.56 -8.14 -1.69
C ASN A 140 16.81 -6.72 -1.17
N ALA A 141 15.78 -6.14 -0.56
CA ALA A 141 15.81 -4.83 0.05
C ALA A 141 15.47 -4.91 1.54
N HIS A 142 16.21 -4.17 2.34
CA HIS A 142 15.99 -4.01 3.77
C HIS A 142 16.06 -2.53 4.10
N ILE A 143 14.90 -1.90 4.22
CA ILE A 143 14.77 -0.46 4.31
C ILE A 143 14.47 -0.07 5.75
N GLU A 144 15.34 0.78 6.31
CA GLU A 144 15.25 1.27 7.67
C GLU A 144 15.68 2.73 7.79
N ARG A 145 15.23 3.40 8.84
CA ARG A 145 15.57 4.80 9.13
C ARG A 145 17.08 5.03 9.29
N LYS A 146 17.77 4.13 10.01
CA LYS A 146 19.19 4.34 10.34
C LYS A 146 20.13 3.88 9.24
N LYS A 147 19.81 2.76 8.61
CA LYS A 147 20.65 2.16 7.55
C LYS A 147 19.84 1.18 6.73
N SER A 148 19.78 1.43 5.44
CA SER A 148 19.13 0.57 4.46
C SER A 148 20.15 -0.24 3.67
N LYS A 149 19.74 -1.40 3.17
CA LYS A 149 20.55 -2.28 2.34
C LYS A 149 19.75 -2.81 1.16
N MET A 150 20.33 -2.78 -0.03
CA MET A 150 19.76 -3.36 -1.25
C MET A 150 20.77 -4.21 -1.97
N SER A 151 20.31 -5.25 -2.67
CA SER A 151 21.16 -6.19 -3.40
C SER A 151 20.70 -6.33 -4.84
N PHE A 152 21.66 -6.25 -5.77
CA PHE A 152 21.43 -6.29 -7.21
C PHE A 152 22.31 -7.34 -7.87
N HIS A 153 21.83 -8.01 -8.91
CA HIS A 153 22.66 -8.79 -9.79
C HIS A 153 23.24 -7.88 -10.88
N LEU A 154 24.57 -7.81 -11.00
CA LEU A 154 25.25 -7.00 -11.99
C LEU A 154 26.16 -7.88 -12.84
N SER A 155 26.45 -7.45 -14.07
CA SER A 155 27.38 -8.13 -14.98
C SER A 155 28.83 -7.99 -14.56
N HIS A 156 29.17 -6.91 -13.84
CA HIS A 156 30.53 -6.61 -13.39
C HIS A 156 30.53 -5.87 -12.05
N LYS A 157 31.66 -5.87 -11.38
CA LYS A 157 31.90 -5.09 -10.17
C LYS A 157 31.89 -3.60 -10.49
N PRO A 158 31.07 -2.77 -9.85
CA PRO A 158 31.12 -1.33 -10.02
C PRO A 158 32.49 -0.73 -9.65
N SER A 159 32.94 0.20 -10.47
CA SER A 159 34.08 1.04 -10.19
C SER A 159 33.77 2.11 -9.15
N ARG A 160 34.77 2.72 -8.55
CA ARG A 160 34.59 3.86 -7.63
C ARG A 160 33.96 5.06 -8.31
N GLN A 161 34.07 5.21 -9.62
CA GLN A 161 33.44 6.28 -10.37
C GLN A 161 31.95 6.03 -10.51
N GLU A 162 31.54 4.80 -10.82
CA GLU A 162 30.13 4.40 -10.90
C GLU A 162 29.45 4.47 -9.52
N GLU A 163 30.15 4.11 -8.43
CA GLU A 163 29.62 4.30 -7.08
C GLU A 163 29.35 5.78 -6.74
N LYS A 164 30.24 6.69 -7.16
CA LYS A 164 30.03 8.13 -7.03
C LYS A 164 28.87 8.63 -7.91
N GLU A 165 28.73 8.09 -9.11
CA GLU A 165 27.63 8.43 -10.03
C GLU A 165 26.28 8.05 -9.43
N ILE A 166 26.19 6.88 -8.75
CA ILE A 166 24.97 6.49 -8.01
C ILE A 166 24.62 7.58 -6.99
N GLU A 167 25.55 7.93 -6.09
CA GLU A 167 25.30 8.91 -5.03
C GLU A 167 24.96 10.30 -5.56
N GLN A 168 25.66 10.75 -6.59
CA GLN A 168 25.42 12.04 -7.25
C GLN A 168 24.06 12.07 -7.93
N THR A 169 23.70 11.00 -8.64
CA THR A 169 22.39 10.89 -9.31
C THR A 169 21.25 10.90 -8.29
N MET A 170 21.40 10.16 -7.19
CA MET A 170 20.40 10.13 -6.12
C MET A 170 20.18 11.53 -5.52
N ASN A 171 21.26 12.24 -5.19
CA ASN A 171 21.14 13.58 -4.61
C ASN A 171 20.59 14.61 -5.60
N ARG A 172 20.99 14.53 -6.89
CA ARG A 172 20.40 15.38 -7.94
C ARG A 172 18.89 15.19 -8.07
N LEU A 173 18.40 13.93 -8.08
CA LEU A 173 16.95 13.63 -8.15
C LEU A 173 16.20 14.13 -6.91
N ILE A 174 16.84 14.14 -5.76
CA ILE A 174 16.29 14.70 -4.52
C ILE A 174 16.17 16.22 -4.64
N GLU A 175 17.19 16.89 -5.18
CA GLU A 175 17.23 18.34 -5.38
C GLU A 175 16.26 18.81 -6.49
N GLU A 176 15.95 17.98 -7.47
CA GLU A 176 14.97 18.24 -8.53
C GLU A 176 13.52 18.33 -8.01
N ASP A 177 13.25 17.93 -6.76
CA ASP A 177 11.95 18.01 -6.11
C ASP A 177 10.81 17.36 -6.90
N LEU A 178 11.07 16.17 -7.44
CA LEU A 178 10.11 15.45 -8.26
C LEU A 178 8.85 15.06 -7.46
N PRO A 179 7.64 15.22 -8.01
CA PRO A 179 6.41 14.81 -7.34
C PRO A 179 6.36 13.29 -7.18
N VAL A 180 5.81 12.83 -6.05
CA VAL A 180 5.52 11.42 -5.78
C VAL A 180 4.01 11.23 -5.76
N GLU A 181 3.49 10.59 -6.80
CA GLU A 181 2.06 10.45 -7.06
C GLU A 181 1.63 8.99 -6.97
N PHE A 182 0.35 8.78 -6.70
CA PHE A 182 -0.26 7.47 -6.63
C PHE A 182 -1.33 7.33 -7.70
N GLU A 183 -1.24 6.24 -8.45
CA GLU A 183 -2.19 5.88 -9.49
C GLU A 183 -2.77 4.49 -9.19
N PHE A 184 -4.05 4.31 -9.42
CA PHE A 184 -4.70 3.02 -9.31
C PHE A 184 -5.08 2.54 -10.70
N VAL A 185 -4.54 1.38 -11.07
CA VAL A 185 -4.71 0.80 -12.39
C VAL A 185 -5.28 -0.62 -12.30
N ASP A 186 -5.97 -1.05 -13.34
CA ASP A 186 -6.38 -2.44 -13.48
C ASP A 186 -5.17 -3.33 -13.75
N ARG A 187 -5.10 -4.49 -13.10
CA ARG A 187 -4.00 -5.47 -13.24
C ARG A 187 -3.77 -5.91 -14.70
N ASN A 188 -4.83 -5.92 -15.51
CA ASN A 188 -4.76 -6.30 -16.91
C ASN A 188 -4.37 -5.15 -17.84
N ASN A 189 -4.22 -3.93 -17.30
CA ASN A 189 -3.91 -2.72 -18.06
C ASN A 189 -2.76 -1.92 -17.41
N LEU A 190 -1.65 -2.61 -17.13
CA LEU A 190 -0.47 -1.98 -16.56
C LEU A 190 0.25 -1.11 -17.61
N PRO A 191 0.83 0.03 -17.19
CA PRO A 191 1.68 0.83 -18.06
C PRO A 191 2.88 0.06 -18.58
N GLU A 192 3.39 0.46 -19.74
CA GLU A 192 4.61 -0.10 -20.32
C GLU A 192 5.79 -0.04 -19.33
N GLY A 193 6.52 -1.13 -19.17
CA GLY A 193 7.65 -1.24 -18.25
C GLY A 193 7.27 -1.63 -16.81
N VAL A 194 6.00 -1.76 -16.48
CA VAL A 194 5.55 -2.28 -15.18
C VAL A 194 5.24 -3.76 -15.32
N SER A 195 6.08 -4.62 -14.70
CA SER A 195 5.85 -6.06 -14.70
C SER A 195 4.88 -6.49 -13.59
N PRO A 196 3.88 -7.33 -13.91
CA PRO A 196 3.01 -7.95 -12.91
C PRO A 196 3.70 -9.06 -12.11
N ASP A 197 4.87 -9.55 -12.54
CA ASP A 197 5.55 -10.72 -11.98
C ASP A 197 5.98 -10.56 -10.52
N ARG A 198 6.00 -9.32 -10.01
CA ARG A 198 6.33 -8.99 -8.62
C ARG A 198 5.10 -8.80 -7.74
N LEU A 199 3.92 -8.90 -8.33
CA LEU A 199 2.69 -8.83 -7.55
C LEU A 199 2.41 -10.20 -6.94
N PRO A 200 1.94 -10.25 -5.68
CA PRO A 200 1.44 -11.49 -5.10
C PRO A 200 0.38 -12.14 -6.00
N GLU A 201 0.30 -13.47 -6.03
CA GLU A 201 -0.70 -14.19 -6.83
C GLU A 201 -2.14 -13.81 -6.44
N ASP A 202 -2.32 -13.42 -5.18
CA ASP A 202 -3.56 -12.93 -4.58
C ASP A 202 -3.73 -11.40 -4.65
N ALA A 203 -2.87 -10.70 -5.42
CA ALA A 203 -3.00 -9.26 -5.59
C ALA A 203 -4.37 -8.92 -6.19
N SER A 204 -5.00 -7.86 -5.66
CA SER A 204 -6.29 -7.36 -6.10
C SER A 204 -6.28 -7.03 -7.61
N GLU A 205 -7.47 -7.00 -8.23
CA GLU A 205 -7.64 -6.56 -9.63
C GLU A 205 -7.19 -5.11 -9.82
N THR A 206 -7.21 -4.29 -8.76
CA THR A 206 -6.72 -2.91 -8.75
C THR A 206 -5.37 -2.85 -8.06
N ILE A 207 -4.37 -2.34 -8.76
CA ILE A 207 -2.99 -2.19 -8.30
C ILE A 207 -2.69 -0.72 -8.07
N ARG A 208 -2.08 -0.41 -6.93
CA ARG A 208 -1.54 0.93 -6.68
C ARG A 208 -0.14 1.03 -7.25
N LEU A 209 0.07 1.96 -8.18
CA LEU A 209 1.36 2.38 -8.68
C LEU A 209 1.85 3.61 -7.91
N VAL A 210 3.14 3.67 -7.68
CA VAL A 210 3.86 4.86 -7.21
C VAL A 210 4.67 5.39 -8.37
N ARG A 211 4.42 6.65 -8.72
CA ARG A 211 5.14 7.39 -9.78
C ARG A 211 5.99 8.48 -9.15
N ILE A 212 7.25 8.54 -9.51
CA ILE A 212 8.17 9.60 -9.09
C ILE A 212 8.58 10.40 -10.32
N GLY A 213 7.85 11.48 -10.58
CA GLY A 213 7.97 12.25 -11.83
C GLY A 213 7.94 11.33 -13.05
N ASP A 214 8.82 11.59 -14.01
CA ASP A 214 9.05 10.71 -15.16
C ASP A 214 10.22 9.74 -14.95
N TYR A 215 10.71 9.64 -13.71
CA TYR A 215 11.90 8.85 -13.41
C TYR A 215 11.61 7.40 -13.08
N ASP A 216 10.64 7.14 -12.24
CA ASP A 216 10.26 5.77 -11.82
C ASP A 216 8.75 5.58 -11.75
N VAL A 217 8.31 4.37 -12.07
CA VAL A 217 6.94 3.90 -11.82
C VAL A 217 6.99 2.42 -11.44
N CYS A 218 6.38 2.08 -10.30
CA CYS A 218 6.28 0.67 -9.94
C CYS A 218 5.13 0.39 -8.95
N PRO A 219 4.63 -0.86 -8.90
CA PRO A 219 3.65 -1.28 -7.91
C PRO A 219 4.21 -1.18 -6.50
N CYS A 220 3.52 -0.47 -5.61
CA CYS A 220 3.90 -0.40 -4.21
C CYS A 220 2.73 0.05 -3.32
N ILE A 221 2.54 -0.60 -2.18
CA ILE A 221 1.49 -0.27 -1.19
C ILE A 221 2.03 0.49 0.03
N GLY A 222 3.35 0.61 0.19
CA GLY A 222 4.00 1.27 1.32
C GLY A 222 3.83 2.80 1.32
N LYS A 223 4.26 3.44 2.39
CA LYS A 223 4.19 4.89 2.54
C LYS A 223 5.36 5.58 1.86
N HIS A 224 5.09 6.69 1.22
CA HIS A 224 6.08 7.52 0.54
C HIS A 224 5.96 8.99 0.97
N VAL A 225 7.02 9.76 0.71
CA VAL A 225 6.97 11.23 0.79
C VAL A 225 6.18 11.80 -0.40
N ARG A 226 5.81 13.07 -0.34
CA ARG A 226 5.03 13.73 -1.41
C ARG A 226 5.89 14.24 -2.56
N SER A 227 7.18 14.52 -2.29
CA SER A 227 8.16 14.91 -3.28
C SER A 227 9.55 14.44 -2.88
N THR A 228 10.46 14.33 -3.85
CA THR A 228 11.80 13.80 -3.60
C THR A 228 12.63 14.67 -2.67
N SER A 229 12.39 15.98 -2.60
CA SER A 229 13.07 16.89 -1.65
C SER A 229 12.83 16.51 -0.18
N GLN A 230 11.71 15.86 0.12
CA GLN A 230 11.40 15.38 1.47
C GLN A 230 12.15 14.10 1.88
N ILE A 231 12.93 13.51 0.98
CA ILE A 231 13.82 12.39 1.29
C ILE A 231 14.97 12.85 2.20
N GLY A 232 15.42 14.10 2.03
CA GLY A 232 16.64 14.62 2.61
C GLY A 232 17.88 14.22 1.80
N ARG A 233 19.05 14.18 2.40
CA ARG A 233 20.30 13.85 1.70
C ARG A 233 20.52 12.35 1.68
N PHE A 234 20.80 11.78 0.50
CA PHE A 234 21.25 10.41 0.34
C PHE A 234 22.73 10.29 0.62
N GLU A 235 23.12 9.34 1.47
CA GLU A 235 24.52 9.02 1.78
C GLU A 235 24.79 7.53 1.54
N LEU A 236 25.77 7.25 0.67
CA LEU A 236 26.27 5.90 0.41
C LEU A 236 27.21 5.50 1.56
N LEU A 237 26.77 4.57 2.41
CA LEU A 237 27.57 4.11 3.57
C LEU A 237 28.62 3.08 3.22
N GLY A 238 28.51 2.46 2.06
CA GLY A 238 29.46 1.48 1.55
C GLY A 238 28.82 0.42 0.68
N THR A 239 29.65 -0.29 -0.02
CA THR A 239 29.28 -1.32 -0.98
C THR A 239 30.01 -2.61 -0.69
N ASN A 240 29.49 -3.70 -1.24
CA ASN A 240 30.17 -5.01 -1.23
C ASN A 240 29.86 -5.71 -2.55
N TRP A 241 30.89 -6.35 -3.12
CA TRP A 241 30.78 -7.15 -4.32
C TRP A 241 31.06 -8.62 -4.02
N ASP A 242 30.19 -9.48 -4.46
CA ASP A 242 30.31 -10.93 -4.44
C ASP A 242 30.59 -11.41 -5.86
N GLU A 243 31.83 -11.77 -6.11
CA GLU A 243 32.32 -12.14 -7.46
C GLU A 243 31.70 -13.46 -7.95
N GLU A 244 31.45 -14.38 -7.03
CA GLU A 244 30.92 -15.70 -7.37
C GLU A 244 29.46 -15.61 -7.80
N ASN A 245 28.65 -14.87 -7.03
CA ASN A 245 27.21 -14.73 -7.26
C ASN A 245 26.85 -13.50 -8.12
N LYS A 246 27.83 -12.69 -8.50
CA LYS A 246 27.65 -11.43 -9.24
C LYS A 246 26.67 -10.50 -8.53
N VAL A 247 26.76 -10.42 -7.20
CA VAL A 247 25.87 -9.62 -6.35
C VAL A 247 26.56 -8.37 -5.83
N PHE A 248 26.01 -7.23 -6.17
CA PHE A 248 26.38 -5.94 -5.63
C PHE A 248 25.44 -5.54 -4.51
N ARG A 249 25.97 -5.27 -3.31
CA ARG A 249 25.22 -4.83 -2.15
C ARG A 249 25.54 -3.39 -1.83
N VAL A 250 24.48 -2.57 -1.79
CA VAL A 250 24.56 -1.14 -1.46
C VAL A 250 24.00 -0.94 -0.05
N ARG A 251 24.72 -0.20 0.78
CA ARG A 251 24.23 0.28 2.08
C ARG A 251 24.17 1.78 2.05
N PHE A 252 23.04 2.33 2.44
CA PHE A 252 22.78 3.76 2.44
C PHE A 252 21.97 4.20 3.64
N LYS A 253 21.93 5.50 3.88
CA LYS A 253 20.96 6.17 4.76
C LYS A 253 20.46 7.45 4.08
N VAL A 254 19.37 7.98 4.60
CA VAL A 254 18.88 9.33 4.25
C VAL A 254 18.93 10.21 5.50
N VAL A 255 19.45 11.41 5.34
CA VAL A 255 19.64 12.40 6.41
C VAL A 255 18.70 13.56 6.13
N GLN A 256 17.79 13.81 7.07
CA GLN A 256 16.84 14.92 7.02
C GLN A 256 17.40 16.12 7.77
#